data_6fadd3c19d40ff52eedad146aa2b47c2
#
_entry.id   6fadd3c19d40ff52eedad146aa2b47c2
#
_cell.length_a   1.000
_cell.length_b   1.000
_cell.length_c   1.000
_cell.angle_alpha   90.00
_cell.angle_beta   90.00
_cell.angle_gamma   90.00
#
_symmetry.space_group_name_H-M   'P 1'
#
loop_
_entity.id
_entity.type
_entity.pdbx_description
1 polymer ?
#
loop_
_entity_poly.entity_id
_entity_poly.type
_entity_poly.pdbx_seq_one_letter_code
_entity_poly.pdbx_strand_id
1 'polypeptide(L)'
;MAFNFDQIFKEALSVGIAAAKPGGNEAQDWMKKSAKANEDALRSIIQEFSNRNISKETAQYLFGQNERALRAEAAALKVIAHAAAQAAVNGFFEALRTGILAALKVAL
;
A
#
# COMPACT_ATOMS: atom_id res chain seq x y z
N MET A 1 6.12 -17.77 14.40
CA MET A 1 7.09 -16.91 13.72
C MET A 1 6.55 -15.50 13.60
N ALA A 2 7.38 -14.53 13.90
CA ALA A 2 6.93 -13.14 13.86
C ALA A 2 6.73 -12.65 12.42
N PHE A 3 5.55 -12.10 12.16
CA PHE A 3 5.26 -11.42 10.91
C PHE A 3 5.85 -10.01 11.00
N ASN A 4 6.75 -9.68 10.08
CA ASN A 4 7.40 -8.37 10.09
C ASN A 4 6.76 -7.43 9.08
N PHE A 5 5.67 -6.76 9.50
CA PHE A 5 4.97 -5.81 8.66
C PHE A 5 5.87 -4.63 8.28
N ASP A 6 6.69 -4.14 9.21
CA ASP A 6 7.52 -2.96 8.95
C ASP A 6 8.49 -3.18 7.78
N GLN A 7 9.06 -4.37 7.68
CA GLN A 7 9.95 -4.71 6.58
C GLN A 7 9.20 -4.75 5.25
N ILE A 8 8.03 -5.40 5.25
CA ILE A 8 7.18 -5.50 4.05
C ILE A 8 6.74 -4.11 3.61
N PHE A 9 6.31 -3.27 4.56
CA PHE A 9 5.88 -1.90 4.28
C PHE A 9 7.01 -1.07 3.67
N LYS A 10 8.21 -1.16 4.26
CA LYS A 10 9.38 -0.42 3.79
C LYS A 10 9.73 -0.78 2.34
N GLU A 11 9.71 -2.06 2.02
CA GLU A 11 9.99 -2.54 0.67
C GLU A 11 8.92 -2.07 -0.31
N ALA A 12 7.64 -2.17 0.10
CA ALA A 12 6.53 -1.72 -0.74
C ALA A 12 6.60 -0.22 -0.99
N LEU A 13 6.96 0.57 0.03
CA LEU A 13 7.10 2.01 -0.11
C LEU A 13 8.21 2.36 -1.11
N SER A 14 9.34 1.63 -1.07
CA SER A 14 10.42 1.82 -2.04
C SER A 14 9.93 1.58 -3.47
N VAL A 15 9.13 0.54 -3.68
CA VAL A 15 8.56 0.25 -5.00
C VAL A 15 7.62 1.38 -5.44
N GLY A 16 6.77 1.85 -4.53
CA GLY A 16 5.84 2.95 -4.82
C GLY A 16 6.57 4.24 -5.18
N ILE A 17 7.59 4.61 -4.42
CA ILE A 17 8.37 5.82 -4.68
C ILE A 17 9.07 5.72 -6.03
N ALA A 18 9.64 4.57 -6.35
CA ALA A 18 10.30 4.36 -7.63
C ALA A 18 9.31 4.51 -8.79
N ALA A 19 8.10 3.98 -8.65
CA ALA A 19 7.05 4.09 -9.66
C ALA A 19 6.55 5.53 -9.81
N ALA A 20 6.69 6.35 -8.77
CA ALA A 20 6.28 7.76 -8.80
C ALA A 20 7.28 8.69 -9.47
N LYS A 21 8.50 8.23 -9.75
CA LYS A 21 9.56 9.08 -10.31
C LYS A 21 9.17 9.88 -11.56
N PRO A 22 8.44 9.30 -12.54
CA PRO A 22 8.05 10.06 -13.72
C PRO A 22 7.18 11.29 -13.41
N GLY A 23 6.52 11.33 -12.28
CA GLY A 23 5.70 12.47 -11.85
C GLY A 23 6.46 13.54 -11.07
N GLY A 24 7.78 13.36 -10.91
CA GLY A 24 8.63 14.32 -10.21
C GLY A 24 8.45 14.27 -8.69
N ASN A 25 8.96 15.31 -8.04
CA ASN A 25 8.94 15.39 -6.58
C ASN A 25 7.52 15.41 -6.02
N GLU A 26 6.57 16.03 -6.72
CA GLU A 26 5.18 16.09 -6.24
C GLU A 26 4.62 14.68 -6.06
N ALA A 27 4.76 13.81 -7.05
CA ALA A 27 4.25 12.45 -6.97
C ALA A 27 5.00 11.62 -5.93
N GLN A 28 6.32 11.76 -5.87
CA GLN A 28 7.14 11.02 -4.90
C GLN A 28 6.82 11.42 -3.46
N ASP A 29 6.73 12.72 -3.19
CA ASP A 29 6.43 13.24 -1.86
C ASP A 29 5.02 12.86 -1.46
N TRP A 30 4.08 12.93 -2.39
CA TRP A 30 2.70 12.53 -2.14
C TRP A 30 2.64 11.04 -1.74
N MET A 31 3.32 10.16 -2.50
CA MET A 31 3.31 8.73 -2.22
C MET A 31 3.88 8.44 -0.83
N LYS A 32 4.98 9.10 -0.50
CA LYS A 32 5.63 8.93 0.80
C LYS A 32 4.70 9.32 1.94
N LYS A 33 4.07 10.50 1.83
CA LYS A 33 3.15 11.00 2.87
C LYS A 33 1.91 10.15 2.99
N SER A 34 1.32 9.77 1.85
CA SER A 34 0.08 8.99 1.82
C SER A 34 0.29 7.58 2.36
N ALA A 35 1.41 6.93 2.01
CA ALA A 35 1.73 5.62 2.56
C ALA A 35 1.91 5.69 4.06
N LYS A 36 2.63 6.69 4.55
CA LYS A 36 2.86 6.87 5.99
C LYS A 36 1.56 7.13 6.74
N ALA A 37 0.67 7.92 6.17
CA ALA A 37 -0.62 8.22 6.78
C ALA A 37 -1.49 6.97 6.90
N ASN A 38 -1.28 5.98 6.04
CA ASN A 38 -2.06 4.73 6.04
C ASN A 38 -1.34 3.56 6.70
N GLU A 39 -0.11 3.77 7.15
CA GLU A 39 0.72 2.69 7.70
C GLU A 39 0.04 1.95 8.85
N ASP A 40 -0.49 2.70 9.83
CA ASP A 40 -1.11 2.10 11.00
C ASP A 40 -2.39 1.35 10.66
N ALA A 41 -3.19 1.90 9.74
CA ALA A 41 -4.41 1.23 9.29
C ALA A 41 -4.09 -0.09 8.57
N LEU A 42 -3.10 -0.07 7.69
CA LEU A 42 -2.69 -1.29 6.97
C LEU A 42 -2.10 -2.32 7.93
N ARG A 43 -1.25 -1.87 8.87
CA ARG A 43 -0.70 -2.75 9.89
C ARG A 43 -1.80 -3.42 10.70
N SER A 44 -2.80 -2.63 11.11
CA SER A 44 -3.91 -3.13 11.91
C SER A 44 -4.69 -4.21 11.17
N ILE A 45 -4.99 -4.00 9.89
CA ILE A 45 -5.71 -4.97 9.06
C ILE A 45 -4.93 -6.29 9.02
N ILE A 46 -3.64 -6.22 8.76
CA ILE A 46 -2.82 -7.41 8.62
C ILE A 46 -2.64 -8.12 9.97
N GLN A 47 -2.46 -7.37 11.05
CA GLN A 47 -2.35 -7.96 12.38
C GLN A 47 -3.64 -8.66 12.79
N GLU A 48 -4.79 -8.02 12.57
CA GLU A 48 -6.08 -8.61 12.89
C GLU A 48 -6.33 -9.88 12.09
N PHE A 49 -5.95 -9.87 10.81
CA PHE A 49 -6.04 -11.06 9.97
C PHE A 49 -5.07 -12.15 10.45
N SER A 50 -3.84 -11.80 10.74
CA SER A 50 -2.82 -12.73 11.22
C SER A 50 -3.24 -13.38 12.54
N ASN A 51 -3.92 -12.62 13.41
CA ASN A 51 -4.41 -13.10 14.69
C ASN A 51 -5.77 -13.80 14.59
N ARG A 52 -6.30 -13.95 13.37
CA ARG A 52 -7.58 -14.61 13.08
C ARG A 52 -8.79 -13.89 13.68
N ASN A 53 -8.65 -12.57 13.90
CA ASN A 53 -9.75 -11.76 14.42
C ASN A 53 -10.69 -11.29 13.31
N ILE A 54 -10.24 -11.31 12.06
CA ILE A 54 -11.07 -11.01 10.88
C ILE A 54 -10.84 -12.09 9.83
N SER A 55 -11.82 -12.30 8.97
CA SER A 55 -11.73 -13.27 7.90
C SER A 55 -10.85 -12.77 6.76
N LYS A 56 -10.43 -13.67 5.88
CA LYS A 56 -9.71 -13.34 4.66
C LYS A 56 -10.51 -12.34 3.82
N GLU A 57 -11.81 -12.58 3.66
CA GLU A 57 -12.69 -11.73 2.87
C GLU A 57 -12.79 -10.33 3.45
N THR A 58 -12.88 -10.22 4.78
CA THR A 58 -12.87 -8.91 5.44
C THR A 58 -11.54 -8.19 5.24
N ALA A 59 -10.43 -8.91 5.40
CA ALA A 59 -9.10 -8.34 5.19
C ALA A 59 -8.95 -7.84 3.75
N GLN A 60 -9.38 -8.62 2.78
CA GLN A 60 -9.34 -8.23 1.36
C GLN A 60 -10.17 -6.98 1.11
N TYR A 61 -11.35 -6.90 1.71
CA TYR A 61 -12.23 -5.76 1.56
C TYR A 61 -11.61 -4.48 2.12
N LEU A 62 -11.10 -4.55 3.36
CA LEU A 62 -10.49 -3.39 4.02
C LEU A 62 -9.21 -2.95 3.31
N PHE A 63 -8.41 -3.90 2.85
CA PHE A 63 -7.19 -3.62 2.10
C PHE A 63 -7.52 -2.91 0.79
N GLY A 64 -8.52 -3.42 0.08
CA GLY A 64 -9.00 -2.82 -1.17
C GLY A 64 -9.59 -1.43 -0.98
N GLN A 65 -10.26 -1.17 0.15
CA GLN A 65 -10.77 0.17 0.48
C GLN A 65 -9.63 1.17 0.61
N ASN A 66 -8.55 0.80 1.30
CA ASN A 66 -7.38 1.66 1.44
C ASN A 66 -6.74 1.95 0.08
N GLU A 67 -6.64 0.95 -0.78
CA GLU A 67 -6.10 1.11 -2.12
C GLU A 67 -6.94 2.09 -2.94
N ARG A 68 -8.27 1.93 -2.92
CA ARG A 68 -9.18 2.81 -3.64
C ARG A 68 -9.12 4.24 -3.12
N ALA A 69 -9.00 4.41 -1.81
CA ALA A 69 -8.89 5.74 -1.20
C ALA A 69 -7.62 6.45 -1.67
N LEU A 70 -6.50 5.75 -1.71
CA LEU A 70 -5.25 6.32 -2.20
C LEU A 70 -5.32 6.65 -3.69
N ARG A 71 -5.98 5.81 -4.49
CA ARG A 71 -6.18 6.12 -5.91
C ARG A 71 -7.02 7.37 -6.09
N ALA A 72 -8.05 7.55 -5.26
CA ALA A 72 -8.88 8.76 -5.32
C ALA A 72 -8.08 10.01 -4.96
N GLU A 73 -7.19 9.93 -3.96
CA GLU A 73 -6.29 11.03 -3.62
C GLU A 73 -5.33 11.34 -4.76
N ALA A 74 -4.78 10.31 -5.39
CA ALA A 74 -3.88 10.47 -6.54
C ALA A 74 -4.57 11.19 -7.69
N ALA A 75 -5.86 10.93 -7.89
CA ALA A 75 -6.64 11.56 -8.95
C ALA A 75 -6.79 13.08 -8.76
N ALA A 76 -6.58 13.59 -7.56
CA ALA A 76 -6.65 15.03 -7.28
C ALA A 76 -5.34 15.76 -7.58
N LEU A 77 -4.26 15.06 -7.90
CA LEU A 77 -2.98 15.67 -8.21
C LEU A 77 -2.98 16.27 -9.62
N LYS A 78 -2.00 17.13 -9.89
CA LYS A 78 -1.83 17.70 -11.23
C LYS A 78 -1.63 16.59 -12.26
N VAL A 79 -2.02 16.88 -13.51
CA VAL A 79 -2.04 15.88 -14.58
C VAL A 79 -0.71 15.10 -14.71
N ILE A 80 0.41 15.81 -14.65
CA ILE A 80 1.73 15.15 -14.78
C ILE A 80 1.98 14.18 -13.62
N ALA A 81 1.61 14.57 -12.40
CA ALA A 81 1.83 13.76 -11.22
C ALA A 81 0.77 12.66 -11.07
N HIS A 82 -0.41 12.86 -11.65
CA HIS A 82 -1.56 11.96 -11.51
C HIS A 82 -1.25 10.53 -11.97
N ALA A 83 -0.78 10.38 -13.21
CA ALA A 83 -0.51 9.04 -13.76
C ALA A 83 0.60 8.33 -12.98
N ALA A 84 1.64 9.07 -12.61
CA ALA A 84 2.74 8.51 -11.82
C ALA A 84 2.28 8.13 -10.41
N ALA A 85 1.40 8.94 -9.80
CA ALA A 85 0.85 8.62 -8.48
C ALA A 85 -0.04 7.36 -8.54
N GLN A 86 -0.84 7.21 -9.60
CA GLN A 86 -1.63 5.99 -9.79
C GLN A 86 -0.72 4.77 -9.92
N ALA A 87 0.35 4.87 -10.71
CA ALA A 87 1.33 3.80 -10.85
C ALA A 87 1.99 3.48 -9.50
N ALA A 88 2.27 4.51 -8.71
CA ALA A 88 2.87 4.35 -7.37
C ALA A 88 1.94 3.58 -6.43
N VAL A 89 0.65 3.91 -6.42
CA VAL A 89 -0.34 3.19 -5.62
C VAL A 89 -0.39 1.73 -6.03
N ASN A 90 -0.45 1.48 -7.34
CA ASN A 90 -0.50 0.11 -7.86
C ASN A 90 0.73 -0.69 -7.45
N GLY A 91 1.93 -0.12 -7.62
CA GLY A 91 3.18 -0.78 -7.27
C GLY A 91 3.29 -1.04 -5.77
N PHE A 92 2.90 -0.06 -4.97
CA PHE A 92 2.94 -0.16 -3.51
C PHE A 92 2.05 -1.31 -3.01
N PHE A 93 0.79 -1.36 -3.46
CA PHE A 93 -0.14 -2.40 -3.02
C PHE A 93 0.22 -3.77 -3.58
N GLU A 94 0.72 -3.85 -4.81
CA GLU A 94 1.21 -5.10 -5.37
C GLU A 94 2.36 -5.66 -4.54
N ALA A 95 3.31 -4.82 -4.16
CA ALA A 95 4.44 -5.23 -3.32
C ALA A 95 3.99 -5.63 -1.92
N LEU A 96 3.01 -4.92 -1.33
CA LEU A 96 2.43 -5.32 -0.04
C LEU A 96 1.81 -6.71 -0.13
N ARG A 97 1.00 -6.95 -1.16
CA ARG A 97 0.34 -8.24 -1.35
C ARG A 97 1.35 -9.36 -1.54
N THR A 98 2.40 -9.10 -2.32
CA THR A 98 3.47 -10.08 -2.54
C THR A 98 4.17 -10.43 -1.23
N GLY A 99 4.50 -9.41 -0.42
CA GLY A 99 5.15 -9.62 0.87
C GLY A 99 4.26 -10.39 1.84
N ILE A 100 2.97 -10.05 1.88
CA ILE A 100 2.00 -10.72 2.73
C ILE A 100 1.84 -12.19 2.30
N LEU A 101 1.75 -12.45 0.99
CA LEU A 101 1.65 -13.80 0.46
C LEU A 101 2.86 -14.62 0.87
N ALA A 102 4.06 -14.05 0.76
CA ALA A 102 5.30 -14.75 1.14
C ALA A 102 5.33 -15.05 2.64
N ALA A 103 4.87 -14.12 3.47
CA ALA A 103 4.94 -14.25 4.93
C ALA A 103 3.81 -15.11 5.50
N LEU A 104 2.58 -14.91 5.04
CA LEU A 104 1.39 -15.55 5.61
C LEU A 104 0.80 -16.66 4.72
N LYS A 105 1.33 -16.83 3.51
CA LYS A 105 0.85 -17.81 2.53
C LYS A 105 -0.61 -17.60 2.13
N VAL A 106 -1.07 -16.36 2.19
CA VAL A 106 -2.44 -15.98 1.83
C VAL A 106 -2.40 -14.79 0.87
N ALA A 107 -3.15 -14.91 -0.24
CA ALA A 107 -3.27 -13.84 -1.21
C ALA A 107 -4.34 -12.83 -0.75
N LEU A 108 -3.98 -11.59 -0.58
CA LEU A 108 -4.89 -10.49 -0.33
C LEU A 108 -4.96 -9.59 -1.57
#